data_0dbdf45696309dc241ec10d1925456b1
#
_entry.id   0dbdf45696309dc241ec10d1925456b1
#
_cell.length_a   1.000
_cell.length_b   1.000
_cell.length_c   1.000
_cell.angle_alpha   90.00
_cell.angle_beta   90.00
_cell.angle_gamma   90.00
#
_symmetry.space_group_name_H-M   'P 1'
#
loop_
_entity.id
_entity.type
_entity.pdbx_description
1 polymer ?
#
loop_
_entity_poly.entity_id
_entity_poly.type
_entity_poly.pdbx_seq_one_letter_code
_entity_poly.pdbx_strand_id
1 'polypeptide(L)'
;MKKFLIFLISTLILLVGCQSNKVNNDVYFDKIASISWLKPDENEVNFNKEDSEKILDILSKAELSSDNEETNGGLWLKAYTDDNEKYSITICGYKNISFSFDSEHKYKISESDYDTINNLIDTYR
;
A
#
# COMPACT_ATOMS: atom_id res chain seq x y z
N MET A 1 21.20 -3.64 39.48
CA MET A 1 20.51 -4.49 38.50
C MET A 1 19.08 -4.05 38.19
N LYS A 2 18.30 -3.64 39.17
CA LYS A 2 16.93 -3.16 38.93
C LYS A 2 16.84 -1.89 38.06
N LYS A 3 17.82 -1.01 38.15
CA LYS A 3 17.89 0.23 37.35
C LYS A 3 18.20 -0.05 35.87
N PHE A 4 18.88 -1.16 35.60
CA PHE A 4 19.21 -1.56 34.22
C PHE A 4 18.00 -2.10 33.47
N LEU A 5 17.14 -2.82 34.17
CA LEU A 5 15.92 -3.38 33.60
C LEU A 5 14.91 -2.30 33.24
N ILE A 6 14.78 -1.27 34.10
CA ILE A 6 13.87 -0.15 33.85
C ILE A 6 14.35 0.68 32.65
N PHE A 7 15.65 0.82 32.48
CA PHE A 7 16.23 1.53 31.34
C PHE A 7 15.97 0.79 30.01
N LEU A 8 16.04 -0.54 30.02
CA LEU A 8 15.79 -1.38 28.86
C LEU A 8 14.33 -1.31 28.43
N ILE A 9 13.40 -1.32 29.36
CA ILE A 9 11.96 -1.21 29.11
C ILE A 9 11.61 0.18 28.55
N SER A 10 12.23 1.21 29.09
CA SER A 10 12.06 2.59 28.63
C SER A 10 12.54 2.77 27.18
N THR A 11 13.65 2.15 26.82
CA THR A 11 14.19 2.20 25.46
C THR A 11 13.31 1.46 24.46
N LEU A 12 12.69 0.35 24.87
CA LEU A 12 11.76 -0.40 24.03
C LEU A 12 10.49 0.39 23.73
N ILE A 13 9.97 1.13 24.70
CA ILE A 13 8.77 1.96 24.51
C ILE A 13 9.04 3.10 23.52
N LEU A 14 10.24 3.68 23.55
CA LEU A 14 10.62 4.74 22.62
C LEU A 14 10.73 4.26 21.17
N LEU A 15 11.14 3.01 20.95
CA LEU A 15 11.22 2.42 19.62
C LEU A 15 9.84 2.16 18.98
N VAL A 16 8.84 1.85 19.79
CA VAL A 16 7.46 1.64 19.33
C VAL A 16 6.80 2.97 18.90
N GLY A 17 7.18 4.08 19.53
CA GLY A 17 6.63 5.40 19.21
C GLY A 17 7.08 5.98 17.85
N CYS A 18 8.14 5.46 17.25
CA CYS A 18 8.68 5.97 15.98
C CYS A 18 8.00 5.39 14.73
N GLN A 19 7.04 4.48 14.85
CA GLN A 19 6.41 3.79 13.73
C GLN A 19 5.01 4.31 13.38
N SER A 20 4.58 5.43 13.94
CA SER A 20 3.20 5.90 13.86
C SER A 20 2.77 6.48 12.50
N ASN A 21 3.69 6.72 11.54
CA ASN A 21 3.40 7.40 10.27
C ASN A 21 3.38 6.49 9.05
N LYS A 22 3.65 5.20 9.21
CA LYS A 22 3.64 4.24 8.09
C LYS A 22 2.34 3.46 8.04
N VAL A 23 2.02 2.93 6.86
CA VAL A 23 0.95 1.96 6.71
C VAL A 23 1.23 0.81 7.66
N ASN A 24 0.48 0.73 8.73
CA ASN A 24 0.62 -0.36 9.69
C ASN A 24 -0.29 -1.53 9.29
N ASN A 25 -0.21 -1.92 8.02
CA ASN A 25 -1.08 -2.90 7.40
C ASN A 25 -0.32 -4.10 6.85
N ASP A 26 0.84 -4.40 7.44
CA ASP A 26 1.67 -5.54 7.05
C ASP A 26 0.87 -6.85 7.03
N VAL A 27 -0.07 -7.00 7.96
CA VAL A 27 -0.96 -8.16 8.04
C VAL A 27 -1.77 -8.34 6.74
N TYR A 28 -2.22 -7.25 6.13
CA TYR A 28 -2.98 -7.31 4.88
C TYR A 28 -2.08 -7.56 3.69
N PHE A 29 -0.96 -6.85 3.61
CA PHE A 29 -0.02 -7.01 2.49
C PHE A 29 0.63 -8.40 2.45
N ASP A 30 0.94 -8.98 3.60
CA ASP A 30 1.55 -10.31 3.68
C ASP A 30 0.62 -11.43 3.16
N LYS A 31 -0.68 -11.20 3.18
CA LYS A 31 -1.66 -12.17 2.68
C LYS A 31 -1.87 -12.10 1.17
N ILE A 32 -1.46 -11.03 0.52
CA ILE A 32 -1.73 -10.83 -0.90
C ILE A 32 -0.85 -11.75 -1.74
N ALA A 33 -1.47 -12.58 -2.56
CA ALA A 33 -0.81 -13.52 -3.45
C ALA A 33 -0.64 -12.97 -4.86
N SER A 34 -1.58 -12.15 -5.35
CA SER A 34 -1.56 -11.61 -6.71
C SER A 34 -2.27 -10.28 -6.78
N ILE A 35 -1.93 -9.50 -7.81
CA ILE A 35 -2.58 -8.23 -8.12
C ILE A 35 -3.05 -8.25 -9.56
N SER A 36 -4.20 -7.63 -9.79
CA SER A 36 -4.77 -7.37 -11.12
C SER A 36 -5.00 -5.88 -11.31
N TRP A 37 -4.92 -5.45 -12.56
CA TRP A 37 -5.38 -4.14 -12.95
C TRP A 37 -6.81 -4.25 -13.49
N LEU A 38 -7.74 -3.49 -12.88
CA LEU A 38 -9.10 -3.40 -13.37
C LEU A 38 -9.20 -2.27 -14.39
N LYS A 39 -9.35 -2.63 -15.64
CA LYS A 39 -9.48 -1.68 -16.73
C LYS A 39 -10.82 -0.94 -16.68
N PRO A 40 -10.92 0.25 -17.32
CA PRO A 40 -12.20 0.98 -17.40
C PRO A 40 -13.34 0.19 -18.08
N ASP A 41 -13.01 -0.79 -18.93
CA ASP A 41 -13.98 -1.68 -19.57
C ASP A 41 -14.39 -2.89 -18.71
N GLU A 42 -14.03 -2.87 -17.43
CA GLU A 42 -14.31 -3.91 -16.43
C GLU A 42 -13.53 -5.22 -16.63
N ASN A 43 -12.63 -5.31 -17.59
CA ASN A 43 -11.74 -6.45 -17.75
C ASN A 43 -10.57 -6.37 -16.75
N GLU A 44 -10.24 -7.50 -16.14
CA GLU A 44 -9.07 -7.58 -15.27
C GLU A 44 -7.87 -8.13 -16.05
N VAL A 45 -6.72 -7.53 -15.81
CA VAL A 45 -5.43 -8.00 -16.32
C VAL A 45 -4.56 -8.37 -15.14
N ASN A 46 -4.18 -9.64 -15.04
CA ASN A 46 -3.30 -10.11 -13.98
C ASN A 46 -1.87 -9.72 -14.27
N PHE A 47 -1.21 -9.11 -13.28
CA PHE A 47 0.22 -8.88 -13.35
C PHE A 47 0.98 -10.19 -13.12
N ASN A 48 2.14 -10.33 -13.75
CA ASN A 48 3.02 -11.43 -13.43
C ASN A 48 3.54 -11.29 -11.99
N LYS A 49 4.17 -12.35 -11.49
CA LYS A 49 4.63 -12.40 -10.10
C LYS A 49 5.63 -11.28 -9.78
N GLU A 50 6.58 -11.05 -10.67
CA GLU A 50 7.62 -10.04 -10.48
C GLU A 50 7.03 -8.63 -10.40
N ASP A 51 6.12 -8.28 -11.31
CA ASP A 51 5.47 -6.98 -11.33
C ASP A 51 4.52 -6.79 -10.15
N SER A 52 3.81 -7.84 -9.75
CA SER A 52 2.97 -7.83 -8.55
C SER A 52 3.80 -7.53 -7.30
N GLU A 53 4.95 -8.17 -7.17
CA GLU A 53 5.84 -7.95 -6.03
C GLU A 53 6.37 -6.52 -5.98
N LYS A 54 6.72 -5.94 -7.14
CA LYS A 54 7.16 -4.54 -7.22
C LYS A 54 6.06 -3.56 -6.78
N ILE A 55 4.86 -3.75 -7.28
CA ILE A 55 3.72 -2.90 -6.92
C ILE A 55 3.42 -3.01 -5.42
N LEU A 56 3.40 -4.22 -4.89
CA LEU A 56 3.16 -4.46 -3.47
C LEU A 56 4.24 -3.85 -2.58
N ASP A 57 5.49 -3.96 -2.99
CA ASP A 57 6.61 -3.36 -2.24
C ASP A 57 6.45 -1.84 -2.15
N ILE A 58 6.12 -1.19 -3.26
CA ILE A 58 5.87 0.25 -3.28
C ILE A 58 4.70 0.62 -2.36
N LEU A 59 3.58 -0.06 -2.51
CA LEU A 59 2.36 0.26 -1.76
C LEU A 59 2.49 -0.05 -0.26
N SER A 60 3.23 -1.08 0.10
CA SER A 60 3.45 -1.43 1.51
C SER A 60 4.26 -0.38 2.27
N LYS A 61 5.01 0.46 1.57
CA LYS A 61 5.80 1.54 2.14
C LYS A 61 5.11 2.90 2.08
N ALA A 62 3.85 2.95 1.61
CA ALA A 62 3.10 4.18 1.54
C ALA A 62 2.90 4.79 2.93
N GLU A 63 2.90 6.12 2.98
CA GLU A 63 2.73 6.89 4.21
C GLU A 63 1.38 7.57 4.24
N LEU A 64 0.90 7.94 5.43
CA LEU A 64 -0.33 8.70 5.56
C LEU A 64 -0.24 10.02 4.80
N SER A 65 -1.27 10.33 4.03
CA SER A 65 -1.37 11.58 3.27
C SER A 65 -2.31 12.56 3.96
N SER A 66 -1.92 13.83 3.98
CA SER A 66 -2.78 14.93 4.45
C SER A 66 -3.56 15.59 3.32
N ASP A 67 -3.41 15.09 2.09
CA ASP A 67 -4.10 15.64 0.94
C ASP A 67 -5.57 15.22 0.95
N ASN A 68 -6.47 16.21 0.94
CA ASN A 68 -7.90 16.01 0.94
C ASN A 68 -8.55 16.30 -0.42
N GLU A 69 -7.75 16.51 -1.46
CA GLU A 69 -8.30 16.77 -2.79
C GLU A 69 -8.97 15.52 -3.33
N GLU A 70 -10.22 15.67 -3.74
CA GLU A 70 -10.93 14.64 -4.49
C GLU A 70 -10.51 14.73 -5.95
N THR A 71 -9.91 13.66 -6.44
CA THR A 71 -9.56 13.55 -7.84
C THR A 71 -10.49 12.55 -8.52
N ASN A 72 -10.98 12.92 -9.70
CA ASN A 72 -11.78 12.03 -10.52
C ASN A 72 -10.86 11.20 -11.41
N GLY A 73 -11.12 9.90 -11.43
CA GLY A 73 -10.33 8.96 -12.21
C GLY A 73 -9.19 8.38 -11.40
N GLY A 74 -8.38 7.57 -12.05
CA GLY A 74 -7.26 6.89 -11.41
C GLY A 74 -7.10 5.46 -11.88
N LEU A 75 -6.23 4.74 -11.17
CA LEU A 75 -5.98 3.33 -11.40
C LEU A 75 -6.71 2.51 -10.35
N TRP A 76 -7.35 1.46 -10.78
CA TRP A 76 -8.02 0.52 -9.89
C TRP A 76 -7.30 -0.81 -9.94
N LEU A 77 -6.80 -1.23 -8.79
CA LEU A 77 -6.15 -2.51 -8.64
C LEU A 77 -6.98 -3.40 -7.73
N LYS A 78 -6.93 -4.70 -8.00
CA LYS A 78 -7.49 -5.71 -7.12
C LYS A 78 -6.38 -6.62 -6.62
N ALA A 79 -6.35 -6.82 -5.32
CA ALA A 79 -5.42 -7.72 -4.68
C ALA A 79 -6.16 -8.96 -4.19
N TYR A 80 -5.62 -10.12 -4.48
CA TYR A 80 -6.20 -11.41 -4.09
C TYR A 80 -5.30 -12.10 -3.08
N THR A 81 -5.91 -12.62 -2.04
CA THR A 81 -5.20 -13.35 -0.98
C THR A 81 -5.27 -14.87 -1.22
N ASP A 82 -4.44 -15.62 -0.50
CA ASP A 82 -4.42 -17.08 -0.58
C ASP A 82 -5.72 -17.73 -0.07
N ASP A 83 -6.44 -17.04 0.81
CA ASP A 83 -7.71 -17.49 1.38
C ASP A 83 -8.95 -16.94 0.66
N ASN A 84 -8.78 -16.50 -0.59
CA ASN A 84 -9.85 -15.99 -1.47
C ASN A 84 -10.50 -14.66 -1.02
N GLU A 85 -9.83 -13.89 -0.19
CA GLU A 85 -10.24 -12.51 0.09
C GLU A 85 -9.78 -11.58 -1.03
N LYS A 86 -10.49 -10.46 -1.18
CA LYS A 86 -10.18 -9.45 -2.19
C LYS A 86 -10.06 -8.09 -1.53
N TYR A 87 -9.03 -7.35 -1.92
CA TYR A 87 -8.90 -5.95 -1.53
C TYR A 87 -8.89 -5.08 -2.77
N SER A 88 -9.53 -3.92 -2.68
CA SER A 88 -9.48 -2.92 -3.74
C SER A 88 -8.47 -1.85 -3.38
N ILE A 89 -7.68 -1.43 -4.36
CA ILE A 89 -6.69 -0.38 -4.22
C ILE A 89 -6.99 0.65 -5.29
N THR A 90 -7.20 1.89 -4.89
CA THR A 90 -7.47 3.00 -5.80
C THR A 90 -6.32 3.98 -5.73
N ILE A 91 -5.71 4.26 -6.87
CA ILE A 91 -4.58 5.20 -6.99
C ILE A 91 -5.02 6.37 -7.84
N CYS A 92 -5.32 7.50 -7.19
CA CYS A 92 -5.76 8.74 -7.86
C CYS A 92 -4.66 9.79 -7.89
N GLY A 93 -3.41 9.37 -8.04
CA GLY A 93 -2.22 10.19 -7.97
C GLY A 93 -1.30 9.71 -6.85
N TYR A 94 -0.09 10.24 -6.80
CA TYR A 94 0.90 9.77 -5.81
C TYR A 94 0.58 10.16 -4.37
N LYS A 95 -0.31 11.13 -4.16
CA LYS A 95 -0.74 11.58 -2.82
C LYS A 95 -2.13 11.09 -2.43
N ASN A 96 -2.80 10.34 -3.27
CA ASN A 96 -4.18 9.95 -3.05
C ASN A 96 -4.38 8.48 -3.38
N ILE A 97 -3.95 7.63 -2.46
CA ILE A 97 -4.06 6.18 -2.56
C ILE A 97 -4.98 5.69 -1.45
N SER A 98 -5.97 4.89 -1.81
CA SER A 98 -6.95 4.34 -0.88
C SER A 98 -6.92 2.82 -0.93
N PHE A 99 -7.04 2.20 0.24
CA PHE A 99 -7.15 0.74 0.39
C PHE A 99 -8.51 0.39 0.99
N SER A 100 -9.15 -0.64 0.49
CA SER A 100 -10.45 -1.08 1.01
C SER A 100 -10.39 -1.56 2.46
N PHE A 101 -9.24 -2.02 2.92
CA PHE A 101 -9.04 -2.44 4.31
C PHE A 101 -8.77 -1.28 5.27
N ASP A 102 -8.63 -0.06 4.76
CA ASP A 102 -8.47 1.17 5.56
C ASP A 102 -9.10 2.34 4.82
N SER A 103 -10.43 2.38 4.81
CA SER A 103 -11.19 3.39 4.07
C SER A 103 -11.17 4.78 4.70
N GLU A 104 -10.72 4.89 5.94
CA GLU A 104 -10.70 6.17 6.67
C GLU A 104 -9.49 7.04 6.33
N HIS A 105 -8.44 6.45 5.79
CA HIS A 105 -7.18 7.14 5.52
C HIS A 105 -6.80 7.09 4.06
N LYS A 106 -6.14 8.15 3.61
CA LYS A 106 -5.47 8.20 2.32
C LYS A 106 -3.98 8.11 2.51
N TYR A 107 -3.30 7.56 1.52
CA TYR A 107 -1.86 7.31 1.56
C TYR A 107 -1.16 7.95 0.38
N LYS A 108 0.14 8.15 0.52
CA LYS A 108 1.00 8.74 -0.51
C LYS A 108 2.25 7.90 -0.72
N ILE A 109 2.77 7.97 -1.92
CA ILE A 109 4.06 7.43 -2.32
C ILE A 109 4.85 8.55 -3.00
N SER A 110 6.13 8.31 -3.33
CA SER A 110 6.90 9.28 -4.09
C SER A 110 6.40 9.37 -5.54
N GLU A 111 6.63 10.49 -6.20
CA GLU A 111 6.33 10.62 -7.63
C GLU A 111 7.06 9.58 -8.46
N SER A 112 8.31 9.27 -8.11
CA SER A 112 9.13 8.27 -8.78
C SER A 112 8.48 6.88 -8.69
N ASP A 113 7.99 6.49 -7.52
CA ASP A 113 7.29 5.22 -7.34
C ASP A 113 5.96 5.19 -8.09
N TYR A 114 5.25 6.30 -8.10
CA TYR A 114 4.03 6.46 -8.88
C TYR A 114 4.29 6.26 -10.38
N ASP A 115 5.35 6.88 -10.89
CA ASP A 115 5.76 6.71 -12.29
C ASP A 115 6.14 5.25 -12.59
N THR A 116 6.80 4.58 -11.66
CA THR A 116 7.14 3.16 -11.78
C THR A 116 5.88 2.30 -11.94
N ILE A 117 4.86 2.52 -11.13
CA ILE A 117 3.59 1.80 -11.24
C ILE A 117 2.91 2.08 -12.58
N ASN A 118 2.85 3.35 -13.01
CA ASN A 118 2.26 3.72 -14.29
C ASN A 118 2.98 3.08 -15.47
N ASN A 119 4.30 3.05 -15.44
CA ASN A 119 5.10 2.42 -16.50
C ASN A 119 4.88 0.91 -16.56
N LEU A 120 4.76 0.26 -15.40
CA LEU A 120 4.41 -1.16 -15.34
C LEU A 120 3.05 -1.42 -15.98
N ILE A 121 2.05 -0.63 -15.63
CA ILE A 121 0.70 -0.76 -16.17
C ILE A 121 0.69 -0.54 -17.68
N ASP A 122 1.47 0.41 -18.18
CA ASP A 122 1.57 0.67 -19.61
C ASP A 122 2.07 -0.54 -20.40
N THR A 123 2.87 -1.41 -19.81
CA THR A 123 3.32 -2.65 -20.46
C THR A 123 2.21 -3.68 -20.62
N TYR A 124 1.09 -3.53 -19.91
CA TYR A 124 -0.08 -4.42 -19.97
C TYR A 124 -1.25 -3.86 -20.78
N ARG A 125 -1.09 -2.66 -21.35
CA ARG A 125 -2.13 -2.03 -22.17
C ARG A 125 -2.27 -2.65 -23.57
#